data_5656228edd6737a54d86ed9e39af5251
#
_entry.id   5656228edd6737a54d86ed9e39af5251
#
_cell.length_a   1.000
_cell.length_b   1.000
_cell.length_c   1.000
_cell.angle_alpha   90.00
_cell.angle_beta   90.00
_cell.angle_gamma   90.00
#
_symmetry.space_group_name_H-M   'P 1'
#
loop_
_entity.id
_entity.type
_entity.pdbx_description
1 polymer ?
#
loop_
_entity_poly.entity_id
_entity_poly.type
_entity_poly.pdbx_seq_one_letter_code
_entity_poly.pdbx_strand_id
1 'polypeptide(L)'
;MGQRAVLIIAENEKYEIYYDHWCANTLDSYLFWGPEEAVSFIRKHDPKKGYWLNDVWCEGAVLVDLDKKKLLFFGGEDITYEIPLRRVYLELLAEMWKGYEIKWAYHGITDLARYAGYDWKSLMDKSKREECEII
;
A
#
# COMPACT_ATOMS: atom_id res chain seq x y z
N MET A 1 -2.85 12.18 16.50
CA MET A 1 -2.01 11.45 15.56
C MET A 1 -2.71 10.18 15.15
N GLY A 2 -2.53 9.75 13.96
CA GLY A 2 -3.13 8.53 13.46
C GLY A 2 -2.09 7.61 12.87
N GLN A 3 -2.55 6.48 12.36
CA GLN A 3 -1.76 5.53 11.60
C GLN A 3 -2.39 5.45 10.21
N ARG A 4 -2.17 6.49 9.43
CA ARG A 4 -2.90 6.74 8.18
C ARG A 4 -2.49 5.78 7.07
N ALA A 5 -3.48 5.19 6.43
CA ALA A 5 -3.26 4.25 5.35
C ALA A 5 -4.12 4.58 4.13
N VAL A 6 -3.57 4.32 2.96
CA VAL A 6 -4.29 4.38 1.69
C VAL A 6 -4.49 2.94 1.21
N LEU A 7 -5.72 2.60 0.88
CA LEU A 7 -6.10 1.25 0.49
C LEU A 7 -6.66 1.31 -0.93
N ILE A 8 -6.08 0.55 -1.85
CA ILE A 8 -6.41 0.65 -3.28
C ILE A 8 -6.73 -0.72 -3.84
N ILE A 9 -7.80 -0.81 -4.62
CA ILE A 9 -8.14 -1.98 -5.39
C ILE A 9 -8.17 -1.60 -6.87
N ALA A 10 -7.44 -2.33 -7.70
CA ALA A 10 -7.47 -2.19 -9.14
C ALA A 10 -8.24 -3.36 -9.74
N GLU A 11 -9.33 -3.07 -10.42
CA GLU A 11 -10.19 -4.06 -11.06
C GLU A 11 -10.87 -3.44 -12.28
N ASN A 12 -10.92 -4.20 -13.38
CA ASN A 12 -11.55 -3.76 -14.64
C ASN A 12 -10.97 -2.43 -15.15
N GLU A 13 -9.66 -2.27 -15.04
CA GLU A 13 -8.91 -1.09 -15.46
C GLU A 13 -9.28 0.18 -14.69
N LYS A 14 -9.90 0.03 -13.51
CA LYS A 14 -10.29 1.13 -12.63
C LYS A 14 -9.64 0.98 -11.27
N TYR A 15 -9.43 2.10 -10.60
CA TYR A 15 -8.88 2.13 -9.26
C TYR A 15 -9.91 2.62 -8.25
N GLU A 16 -10.13 1.82 -7.21
CA GLU A 16 -10.92 2.22 -6.04
C GLU A 16 -9.95 2.63 -4.95
N ILE A 17 -10.08 3.84 -4.43
CA ILE A 17 -9.19 4.36 -3.39
C ILE A 17 -9.98 4.56 -2.11
N TYR A 18 -9.45 4.04 -1.00
CA TYR A 18 -10.05 4.13 0.32
C TYR A 18 -9.01 4.66 1.30
N TYR A 19 -9.47 5.20 2.40
CA TYR A 19 -8.63 5.75 3.46
C TYR A 19 -9.01 5.14 4.80
N ASP A 20 -7.99 4.81 5.61
CA ASP A 20 -8.18 4.38 6.99
C ASP A 20 -7.21 5.16 7.89
N HIS A 21 -7.73 5.74 8.95
CA HIS A 21 -6.94 6.60 9.85
C HIS A 21 -6.07 5.82 10.82
N TRP A 22 -6.33 4.52 11.01
CA TRP A 22 -5.77 3.76 12.13
C TRP A 22 -5.08 2.44 11.76
N CYS A 23 -5.14 1.98 10.53
CA CYS A 23 -4.72 0.61 10.23
C CYS A 23 -3.29 0.46 9.68
N ALA A 24 -2.54 1.54 9.47
CA ALA A 24 -1.22 1.43 8.83
C ALA A 24 -0.26 0.51 9.57
N ASN A 25 -0.20 0.59 10.89
CA ASN A 25 0.70 -0.23 11.69
C ASN A 25 0.29 -1.71 11.78
N THR A 26 -0.93 -2.04 11.41
CA THR A 26 -1.46 -3.40 11.47
C THR A 26 -1.87 -3.95 10.11
N LEU A 27 -1.46 -3.29 9.02
CA LEU A 27 -1.78 -3.74 7.67
C LEU A 27 -1.33 -5.18 7.40
N ASP A 28 -0.18 -5.58 7.95
CA ASP A 28 0.33 -6.93 7.82
C ASP A 28 -0.66 -7.98 8.32
N SER A 29 -1.40 -7.68 9.39
CA SER A 29 -2.42 -8.59 9.91
C SER A 29 -3.60 -8.72 8.97
N TYR A 30 -4.02 -7.62 8.34
CA TYR A 30 -5.17 -7.64 7.42
C TYR A 30 -4.85 -8.28 6.08
N LEU A 31 -3.59 -8.22 5.65
CA LEU A 31 -3.16 -8.79 4.39
C LEU A 31 -2.81 -10.28 4.49
N PHE A 32 -2.47 -10.75 5.68
CA PHE A 32 -1.91 -12.09 5.88
C PHE A 32 -2.82 -13.21 5.33
N TRP A 33 -4.12 -13.07 5.47
CA TRP A 33 -5.07 -14.14 5.20
C TRP A 33 -5.46 -14.32 3.73
N GLY A 34 -4.85 -13.56 2.84
CA GLY A 34 -5.02 -13.72 1.41
C GLY A 34 -5.88 -12.67 0.74
N PRO A 35 -6.04 -12.75 -0.59
CA PRO A 35 -6.68 -11.68 -1.36
C PRO A 35 -8.16 -11.48 -1.04
N GLU A 36 -8.91 -12.54 -0.80
CA GLU A 36 -10.34 -12.41 -0.51
C GLU A 36 -10.58 -11.62 0.78
N GLU A 37 -9.85 -11.97 1.84
CA GLU A 37 -9.96 -11.30 3.13
C GLU A 37 -9.47 -9.86 3.04
N ALA A 38 -8.36 -9.62 2.33
CA ALA A 38 -7.81 -8.27 2.14
C ALA A 38 -8.79 -7.38 1.38
N VAL A 39 -9.35 -7.85 0.29
CA VAL A 39 -10.32 -7.09 -0.52
C VAL A 39 -11.59 -6.82 0.30
N SER A 40 -12.08 -7.81 1.04
CA SER A 40 -13.24 -7.64 1.90
C SER A 40 -13.00 -6.56 2.95
N PHE A 41 -11.83 -6.57 3.59
CA PHE A 41 -11.45 -5.53 4.55
C PHE A 41 -11.43 -4.14 3.91
N ILE A 42 -10.78 -4.02 2.75
CA ILE A 42 -10.64 -2.73 2.06
C ILE A 42 -12.02 -2.18 1.67
N ARG A 43 -12.89 -3.01 1.12
CA ARG A 43 -14.21 -2.58 0.64
C ARG A 43 -15.22 -2.25 1.74
N LYS A 44 -14.90 -2.50 2.99
CA LYS A 44 -15.71 -2.03 4.12
C LYS A 44 -15.61 -0.52 4.35
N HIS A 45 -14.61 0.12 3.78
CA HIS A 45 -14.38 1.56 3.95
C HIS A 45 -15.30 2.36 3.01
N ASP A 46 -15.53 3.64 3.34
CA ASP A 46 -16.33 4.53 2.52
C ASP A 46 -15.49 5.05 1.34
N PRO A 47 -15.84 4.72 0.09
CA PRO A 47 -15.08 5.19 -1.07
C PRO A 47 -15.11 6.71 -1.24
N LYS A 48 -16.09 7.39 -0.70
CA LYS A 48 -16.19 8.86 -0.78
C LYS A 48 -15.12 9.56 0.05
N LYS A 49 -14.49 8.84 0.97
CA LYS A 49 -13.43 9.39 1.82
C LYS A 49 -12.05 9.00 1.33
N GLY A 50 -11.96 8.28 0.21
CA GLY A 50 -10.69 7.85 -0.36
C GLY A 50 -9.96 8.98 -1.07
N TYR A 51 -8.68 9.15 -0.75
CA TYR A 51 -7.81 10.12 -1.41
C TYR A 51 -6.35 9.74 -1.22
N TRP A 52 -5.50 10.25 -2.11
CA TRP A 52 -4.06 10.04 -2.01
C TRP A 52 -3.48 10.90 -0.89
N LEU A 53 -2.69 10.27 -0.02
CA LEU A 53 -1.90 10.99 0.98
C LEU A 53 -0.49 11.23 0.44
N ASN A 54 0.16 12.31 0.89
CA ASN A 54 1.56 12.52 0.55
C ASN A 54 2.46 11.61 1.38
N ASP A 55 3.76 11.56 1.07
CA ASP A 55 4.71 10.66 1.70
C ASP A 55 5.01 10.99 3.16
N VAL A 56 4.67 12.19 3.61
CA VAL A 56 4.82 12.59 5.02
C VAL A 56 3.71 11.97 5.87
N TRP A 57 2.48 11.96 5.36
CA TRP A 57 1.31 11.56 6.13
C TRP A 57 0.92 10.10 5.94
N CYS A 58 1.38 9.45 4.86
CA CYS A 58 1.01 8.07 4.56
C CYS A 58 1.97 7.11 5.26
N GLU A 59 1.49 6.46 6.30
CA GLU A 59 2.27 5.52 7.12
C GLU A 59 2.16 4.09 6.65
N GLY A 60 1.20 3.80 5.80
CA GLY A 60 1.03 2.50 5.18
C GLY A 60 0.10 2.60 3.99
N ALA A 61 0.22 1.67 3.08
CA ALA A 61 -0.66 1.60 1.92
C ALA A 61 -0.63 0.21 1.30
N VAL A 62 -1.72 -0.15 0.66
CA VAL A 62 -1.82 -1.41 -0.07
C VAL A 62 -2.53 -1.17 -1.39
N LEU A 63 -2.02 -1.81 -2.44
CA LEU A 63 -2.66 -1.86 -3.74
C LEU A 63 -2.80 -3.32 -4.14
N VAL A 64 -4.04 -3.76 -4.30
CA VAL A 64 -4.36 -5.10 -4.79
C VAL A 64 -4.86 -4.97 -6.23
N ASP A 65 -4.07 -5.44 -7.18
CA ASP A 65 -4.46 -5.47 -8.58
C ASP A 65 -5.08 -6.84 -8.89
N LEU A 66 -6.39 -6.87 -8.97
CA LEU A 66 -7.14 -8.09 -9.20
C LEU A 66 -7.02 -8.57 -10.65
N ASP A 67 -6.80 -7.64 -11.59
CA ASP A 67 -6.67 -7.99 -13.01
C ASP A 67 -5.33 -8.66 -13.30
N LYS A 68 -4.24 -8.06 -12.80
CA LYS A 68 -2.88 -8.54 -13.07
C LYS A 68 -2.34 -9.46 -11.98
N LYS A 69 -3.10 -9.70 -10.92
CA LYS A 69 -2.70 -10.53 -9.78
C LYS A 69 -1.39 -10.03 -9.16
N LYS A 70 -1.40 -8.79 -8.70
CA LYS A 70 -0.26 -8.16 -8.02
C LYS A 70 -0.67 -7.54 -6.71
N LEU A 71 0.22 -7.66 -5.73
CA LEU A 71 0.08 -7.00 -4.42
C LEU A 71 1.30 -6.12 -4.21
N LEU A 72 1.07 -4.83 -4.01
CA LEU A 72 2.11 -3.85 -3.72
C LEU A 72 1.71 -3.14 -2.43
N PHE A 73 2.59 -3.14 -1.42
CA PHE A 73 2.22 -2.59 -0.11
C PHE A 73 3.44 -2.16 0.69
N PHE A 74 3.19 -1.33 1.69
CA PHE A 74 4.12 -1.07 2.79
C PHE A 74 3.29 -0.73 4.02
N GLY A 75 3.88 -0.86 5.20
CA GLY A 75 3.20 -0.65 6.47
C GLY A 75 3.37 -1.86 7.36
N GLY A 76 2.72 -1.84 8.52
CA GLY A 76 3.00 -2.83 9.55
C GLY A 76 4.19 -2.39 10.37
N GLU A 77 3.99 -2.13 11.67
CA GLU A 77 5.03 -1.57 12.51
C GLU A 77 6.28 -2.44 12.57
N ASP A 78 6.09 -3.73 12.86
CA ASP A 78 7.22 -4.64 13.06
C ASP A 78 7.98 -4.93 11.77
N ILE A 79 7.28 -5.22 10.68
CA ILE A 79 7.91 -5.61 9.43
C ILE A 79 8.56 -4.44 8.70
N THR A 80 8.18 -3.20 9.02
CA THR A 80 8.79 -2.02 8.44
C THR A 80 10.21 -1.82 8.96
N TYR A 81 10.43 -2.05 10.25
CA TYR A 81 11.71 -1.80 10.90
C TYR A 81 12.59 -3.04 11.05
N GLU A 82 12.01 -4.23 11.00
CA GLU A 82 12.72 -5.49 11.17
C GLU A 82 12.84 -6.22 9.84
N ILE A 83 13.96 -6.01 9.14
CA ILE A 83 14.16 -6.58 7.80
C ILE A 83 14.08 -8.12 7.79
N PRO A 84 14.71 -8.85 8.72
CA PRO A 84 14.57 -10.31 8.74
C PRO A 84 13.12 -10.77 8.93
N LEU A 85 12.37 -10.08 9.78
CA LEU A 85 10.96 -10.39 10.00
C LEU A 85 10.14 -10.12 8.75
N ARG A 86 10.40 -9.01 8.05
CA ARG A 86 9.74 -8.71 6.79
C ARG A 86 9.98 -9.78 5.74
N ARG A 87 11.19 -10.29 5.64
CA ARG A 87 11.51 -11.38 4.70
C ARG A 87 10.70 -12.63 4.97
N VAL A 88 10.61 -13.04 6.24
CA VAL A 88 9.78 -14.18 6.63
C VAL A 88 8.31 -13.93 6.32
N TYR A 89 7.84 -12.74 6.66
CA TYR A 89 6.46 -12.35 6.39
C TYR A 89 6.13 -12.43 4.88
N LEU A 90 7.01 -11.92 4.03
CA LEU A 90 6.80 -11.97 2.58
C LEU A 90 6.78 -13.39 2.04
N GLU A 91 7.60 -14.29 2.59
CA GLU A 91 7.59 -15.71 2.22
C GLU A 91 6.26 -16.38 2.59
N LEU A 92 5.76 -16.11 3.80
CA LEU A 92 4.48 -16.65 4.26
C LEU A 92 3.33 -16.05 3.46
N LEU A 93 3.42 -14.77 3.15
CA LEU A 93 2.40 -14.07 2.37
C LEU A 93 2.27 -14.66 0.98
N ALA A 94 3.39 -15.05 0.36
CA ALA A 94 3.39 -15.70 -0.95
C ALA A 94 2.56 -16.99 -0.96
N GLU A 95 2.57 -17.73 0.16
CA GLU A 95 1.75 -18.93 0.29
C GLU A 95 0.26 -18.61 0.42
N MET A 96 -0.06 -17.52 1.12
CA MET A 96 -1.46 -17.11 1.31
C MET A 96 -2.04 -16.41 0.08
N TRP A 97 -1.19 -15.83 -0.75
CA TRP A 97 -1.56 -15.10 -1.95
C TRP A 97 -1.10 -15.83 -3.22
N LYS A 98 -1.40 -17.12 -3.31
CA LYS A 98 -0.97 -17.94 -4.46
C LYS A 98 -1.46 -17.34 -5.79
N GLY A 99 -0.57 -17.26 -6.75
CA GLY A 99 -0.86 -16.68 -8.04
C GLY A 99 -0.64 -15.18 -8.14
N TYR A 100 -0.33 -14.52 -7.02
CA TYR A 100 -0.03 -13.09 -7.00
C TYR A 100 1.47 -12.84 -6.98
N GLU A 101 1.90 -11.78 -7.68
CA GLU A 101 3.24 -11.24 -7.54
C GLU A 101 3.19 -10.24 -6.37
N ILE A 102 4.03 -10.46 -5.36
CA ILE A 102 4.03 -9.65 -4.14
C ILE A 102 5.28 -8.78 -4.10
N LYS A 103 5.10 -7.48 -3.90
CA LYS A 103 6.19 -6.52 -3.80
C LYS A 103 6.02 -5.60 -2.61
N TRP A 104 7.12 -5.36 -1.93
CA TRP A 104 7.19 -4.33 -0.88
C TRP A 104 7.47 -2.98 -1.54
N ALA A 105 6.69 -1.95 -1.18
CA ALA A 105 6.85 -0.61 -1.72
C ALA A 105 7.97 0.15 -0.99
N TYR A 106 9.19 0.00 -1.45
CA TYR A 106 10.37 0.62 -0.80
C TYR A 106 10.33 2.15 -0.76
N HIS A 107 9.65 2.77 -1.69
CA HIS A 107 9.50 4.23 -1.74
C HIS A 107 8.13 4.69 -1.22
N GLY A 108 7.44 3.83 -0.49
CA GLY A 108 6.18 4.17 0.13
C GLY A 108 5.07 4.46 -0.87
N ILE A 109 4.25 5.45 -0.55
CA ILE A 109 3.05 5.77 -1.35
C ILE A 109 3.39 6.15 -2.80
N THR A 110 4.58 6.68 -3.05
CA THR A 110 4.98 7.06 -4.41
C THR A 110 5.10 5.85 -5.34
N ASP A 111 5.46 4.68 -4.83
CA ASP A 111 5.50 3.46 -5.62
C ASP A 111 4.09 3.03 -6.06
N LEU A 112 3.11 3.14 -5.16
CA LEU A 112 1.72 2.82 -5.48
C LEU A 112 1.14 3.81 -6.48
N ALA A 113 1.41 5.10 -6.29
CA ALA A 113 0.97 6.15 -7.20
C ALA A 113 1.56 5.96 -8.60
N ARG A 114 2.85 5.64 -8.67
CA ARG A 114 3.53 5.37 -9.94
C ARG A 114 2.90 4.17 -10.64
N TYR A 115 2.63 3.10 -9.91
CA TYR A 115 1.97 1.91 -10.44
C TYR A 115 0.60 2.25 -11.03
N ALA A 116 -0.18 3.07 -10.33
CA ALA A 116 -1.53 3.45 -10.73
C ALA A 116 -1.57 4.53 -11.83
N GLY A 117 -0.41 5.06 -12.23
CA GLY A 117 -0.35 6.13 -13.22
C GLY A 117 -0.73 7.51 -12.69
N TYR A 118 -0.73 7.67 -11.40
CA TYR A 118 -1.00 8.95 -10.74
C TYR A 118 0.26 9.80 -10.70
N ASP A 119 0.12 11.11 -10.59
CA ASP A 119 1.25 12.03 -10.47
C ASP A 119 1.94 11.82 -9.11
N TRP A 120 2.86 10.85 -9.08
CA TRP A 120 3.55 10.46 -7.84
C TRP A 120 4.44 11.57 -7.29
N LYS A 121 4.94 12.47 -8.14
CA LYS A 121 5.78 13.58 -7.70
C LYS A 121 5.00 14.56 -6.83
N SER A 122 3.69 14.72 -7.07
CA SER A 122 2.84 15.59 -6.27
C SER A 122 2.69 15.10 -4.82
N LEU A 123 2.97 13.82 -4.57
CA LEU A 123 2.86 13.21 -3.24
C LEU A 123 4.18 13.26 -2.47
N MET A 124 5.27 13.66 -3.09
CA MET A 124 6.56 13.79 -2.43
C MET A 124 6.62 15.05 -1.57
N ASP A 125 7.30 14.92 -0.42
CA ASP A 125 7.68 16.07 0.36
C ASP A 125 8.47 17.05 -0.52
N LYS A 126 8.28 18.34 -0.29
CA LYS A 126 8.89 19.40 -1.08
C LYS A 126 10.42 19.26 -1.16
N SER A 127 11.08 18.98 -0.04
CA SER A 127 12.54 18.83 -0.02
C SER A 127 12.99 17.61 -0.83
N LYS A 128 12.29 16.50 -0.74
CA LYS A 128 12.58 15.30 -1.51
C LYS A 128 12.37 15.53 -3.01
N ARG A 129 11.32 16.30 -3.35
CA ARG A 129 11.06 16.64 -4.74
C ARG A 129 12.17 17.48 -5.33
N GLU A 130 12.66 18.47 -4.60
CA GLU A 130 13.79 19.31 -5.01
C GLU A 130 15.04 18.47 -5.26
N GLU A 131 15.35 17.53 -4.38
CA GLU A 131 16.47 16.60 -4.57
C GLU A 131 16.34 15.79 -5.85
N CYS A 132 15.16 15.28 -6.15
CA CYS A 132 14.90 14.53 -7.38
C CYS A 132 15.06 15.38 -8.64
N GLU A 133 14.71 16.65 -8.58
CA GLU A 133 14.83 17.56 -9.72
C GLU A 133 16.27 18.00 -9.99
N ILE A 134 17.09 18.04 -8.96
CA ILE A 134 18.51 18.41 -9.07
C ILE A 134 19.34 17.27 -9.67
N ILE A 135 19.00 16.04 -9.36
CA ILE A 135 19.69 14.86 -9.86
C ILE A 135 19.25 14.53 -11.29
#